data_6a4730b2cbd1f7a7622133b95f426c42
#
_entry.id   6a4730b2cbd1f7a7622133b95f426c42
#
_cell.length_a   1.000
_cell.length_b   1.000
_cell.length_c   1.000
_cell.angle_alpha   90.00
_cell.angle_beta   90.00
_cell.angle_gamma   90.00
#
_symmetry.space_group_name_H-M   'P 1'
#
loop_
_entity.id
_entity.type
_entity.pdbx_description
1 polymer ?
#
loop_
_entity_poly.entity_id
_entity_poly.type
_entity_poly.pdbx_seq_one_letter_code
_entity_poly.pdbx_strand_id
1 'polypeptide(L)'
;MIDQKYEIQTRDSKCKTLSELAKAIMEGRQNGLSFDYVYKTAAEGSLPEDMKMKQRQIVLQAYEYPLYSSDEDKLKAIGKFHLKSFLECRNRGVEQDWDLR
;
A
#
# COMPACT_ATOMS: atom_id res chain seq x y z
N MET A 1 29.34 0.02 9.66
CA MET A 1 29.29 -0.21 8.21
C MET A 1 28.27 -1.26 7.84
N ILE A 2 28.30 -2.39 8.53
CA ILE A 2 27.30 -3.45 8.32
C ILE A 2 25.91 -2.93 8.68
N ASP A 3 25.81 -2.13 9.73
CA ASP A 3 24.55 -1.60 10.23
C ASP A 3 23.85 -0.70 9.21
N GLN A 4 24.62 0.19 8.56
CA GLN A 4 24.05 1.11 7.58
C GLN A 4 23.50 0.37 6.36
N LYS A 5 24.22 -0.63 5.90
CA LYS A 5 23.77 -1.46 4.78
C LYS A 5 22.54 -2.26 5.15
N TYR A 6 22.50 -2.78 6.37
CA TYR A 6 21.37 -3.53 6.89
C TYR A 6 20.13 -2.64 6.99
N GLU A 7 20.27 -1.41 7.48
CA GLU A 7 19.17 -0.46 7.60
C GLU A 7 18.57 -0.12 6.24
N ILE A 8 19.40 0.10 5.22
CA ILE A 8 18.94 0.37 3.87
C ILE A 8 18.16 -0.82 3.33
N GLN A 9 18.67 -2.05 3.50
CA GLN A 9 17.99 -3.25 3.06
C GLN A 9 16.66 -3.45 3.77
N THR A 10 16.62 -3.21 5.08
CA THR A 10 15.40 -3.33 5.87
C THR A 10 14.34 -2.32 5.41
N ARG A 11 14.78 -1.08 5.17
CA ARG A 11 13.89 -0.02 4.68
C ARG A 11 13.34 -0.38 3.31
N ASP A 12 14.17 -0.83 2.39
CA ASP A 12 13.74 -1.22 1.06
C ASP A 12 12.81 -2.43 1.11
N SER A 13 13.06 -3.38 2.00
CA SER A 13 12.18 -4.52 2.21
C SER A 13 10.81 -4.09 2.71
N LYS A 14 10.76 -3.15 3.65
CA LYS A 14 9.49 -2.62 4.15
C LYS A 14 8.72 -1.92 3.04
N CYS A 15 9.40 -1.09 2.26
CA CYS A 15 8.77 -0.38 1.16
C CYS A 15 8.25 -1.32 0.08
N LYS A 16 9.01 -2.37 -0.22
CA LYS A 16 8.57 -3.40 -1.16
C LYS A 16 7.32 -4.11 -0.65
N THR A 17 7.35 -4.53 0.61
CA THR A 17 6.20 -5.19 1.22
C THR A 17 4.96 -4.32 1.19
N LEU A 18 5.10 -3.05 1.59
CA LEU A 18 3.96 -2.13 1.63
C LEU A 18 3.43 -1.82 0.24
N SER A 19 4.30 -1.69 -0.77
CA SER A 19 3.86 -1.44 -2.14
C SER A 19 3.15 -2.65 -2.74
N GLU A 20 3.59 -3.86 -2.42
CA GLU A 20 2.89 -5.08 -2.85
C GLU A 20 1.52 -5.20 -2.18
N LEU A 21 1.44 -4.83 -0.90
CA LEU A 21 0.17 -4.78 -0.21
C LEU A 21 -0.76 -3.72 -0.82
N ALA A 22 -0.22 -2.57 -1.16
CA ALA A 22 -0.99 -1.51 -1.82
C ALA A 22 -1.56 -2.00 -3.15
N LYS A 23 -0.76 -2.71 -3.92
CA LYS A 23 -1.21 -3.31 -5.18
C LYS A 23 -2.37 -4.26 -4.94
N ALA A 24 -2.24 -5.17 -3.98
CA ALA A 24 -3.29 -6.15 -3.66
C ALA A 24 -4.56 -5.45 -3.15
N ILE A 25 -4.41 -4.40 -2.36
CA ILE A 25 -5.54 -3.63 -1.83
C ILE A 25 -6.30 -2.95 -2.97
N MET A 26 -5.59 -2.32 -3.90
CA MET A 26 -6.25 -1.68 -5.05
C MET A 26 -6.88 -2.72 -5.98
N GLU A 27 -6.26 -3.88 -6.15
CA GLU A 27 -6.87 -4.99 -6.88
C GLU A 27 -8.20 -5.38 -6.25
N GLY A 28 -8.24 -5.50 -4.92
CA GLY A 28 -9.48 -5.77 -4.19
C GLY A 28 -10.53 -4.70 -4.44
N ARG A 29 -10.14 -3.42 -4.36
CA ARG A 29 -11.05 -2.31 -4.65
C ARG A 29 -11.63 -2.43 -6.05
N GLN A 30 -10.79 -2.67 -7.04
CA GLN A 30 -11.22 -2.72 -8.44
C GLN A 30 -12.00 -3.99 -8.77
N ASN A 31 -11.87 -5.03 -7.96
CA ASN A 31 -12.66 -6.26 -8.07
C ASN A 31 -13.97 -6.21 -7.28
N GLY A 32 -14.27 -5.08 -6.66
CA GLY A 32 -15.54 -4.89 -5.98
C GLY A 32 -15.62 -5.39 -4.56
N LEU A 33 -14.47 -5.71 -3.92
CA LEU A 33 -14.48 -6.11 -2.52
C LEU A 33 -14.88 -4.92 -1.64
N SER A 34 -15.63 -5.18 -0.57
CA SER A 34 -16.09 -4.13 0.31
C SER A 34 -14.94 -3.52 1.12
N PHE A 35 -15.07 -2.24 1.45
CA PHE A 35 -14.12 -1.55 2.32
C PHE A 35 -13.98 -2.28 3.66
N ASP A 36 -15.09 -2.65 4.26
CA ASP A 36 -15.08 -3.29 5.59
C ASP A 36 -14.26 -4.59 5.57
N TYR A 37 -14.43 -5.40 4.54
CA TYR A 37 -13.69 -6.66 4.42
C TYR A 37 -12.19 -6.41 4.28
N VAL A 38 -11.80 -5.51 3.38
CA VAL A 38 -10.39 -5.24 3.12
C VAL A 38 -9.72 -4.57 4.33
N TYR A 39 -10.41 -3.63 4.97
CA TYR A 39 -9.88 -2.94 6.15
C TYR A 39 -9.68 -3.91 7.32
N LYS A 40 -10.64 -4.78 7.55
CA LYS A 40 -10.56 -5.79 8.60
C LYS A 40 -9.39 -6.76 8.33
N THR A 41 -9.27 -7.24 7.10
CA THR A 41 -8.20 -8.14 6.71
C THR A 41 -6.83 -7.49 6.91
N ALA A 42 -6.70 -6.21 6.57
CA ALA A 42 -5.46 -5.47 6.77
C ALA A 42 -5.09 -5.35 8.26
N ALA A 43 -6.09 -5.32 9.14
CA ALA A 43 -5.85 -5.20 10.58
C ALA A 43 -5.44 -6.51 11.24
N GLU A 44 -5.66 -7.65 10.59
CA GLU A 44 -5.47 -8.98 11.18
C GLU A 44 -4.09 -9.59 10.96
N GLY A 45 -3.21 -8.97 10.22
CA GLY A 45 -1.93 -9.55 9.88
C GLY A 45 -0.94 -9.59 11.03
N SER A 46 0.19 -10.24 10.82
CA SER A 46 1.29 -10.35 11.78
C SER A 46 2.39 -9.33 11.55
N LEU A 47 2.12 -8.30 10.77
CA LEU A 47 3.10 -7.25 10.49
C LEU A 47 3.39 -6.41 11.74
N PRO A 48 4.57 -5.79 11.82
CA PRO A 48 4.86 -4.82 12.87
C PRO A 48 3.79 -3.71 12.90
N GLU A 49 3.58 -3.12 14.07
CA GLU A 49 2.49 -2.18 14.29
C GLU A 49 2.57 -0.96 13.37
N ASP A 50 3.78 -0.43 13.12
CA ASP A 50 3.94 0.70 12.21
C ASP A 50 3.48 0.37 10.80
N MET A 51 3.75 -0.84 10.33
CA MET A 51 3.33 -1.29 9.01
C MET A 51 1.82 -1.56 8.96
N LYS A 52 1.24 -2.07 10.05
CA LYS A 52 -0.22 -2.25 10.12
C LYS A 52 -0.94 -0.91 10.03
N MET A 53 -0.46 0.09 10.73
CA MET A 53 -1.05 1.42 10.70
C MET A 53 -0.97 2.01 9.29
N LYS A 54 0.18 1.84 8.63
CA LYS A 54 0.35 2.31 7.26
C LYS A 54 -0.58 1.54 6.30
N GLN A 55 -0.73 0.24 6.51
CA GLN A 55 -1.62 -0.57 5.68
C GLN A 55 -3.06 -0.09 5.77
N ARG A 56 -3.54 0.26 6.96
CA ARG A 56 -4.88 0.84 7.13
C ARG A 56 -5.04 2.15 6.38
N GLN A 57 -4.03 3.01 6.43
CA GLN A 57 -4.03 4.25 5.67
C GLN A 57 -4.11 3.99 4.17
N ILE A 58 -3.35 3.00 3.70
CA ILE A 58 -3.36 2.60 2.29
C ILE A 58 -4.75 2.15 1.86
N VAL A 59 -5.44 1.37 2.70
CA VAL A 59 -6.81 0.94 2.41
C VAL A 59 -7.74 2.14 2.27
N LEU A 60 -7.66 3.10 3.20
CA LEU A 60 -8.49 4.29 3.13
C LEU A 60 -8.28 5.04 1.82
N GLN A 61 -7.04 5.19 1.40
CA GLN A 61 -6.73 5.93 0.17
C GLN A 61 -7.12 5.15 -1.08
N ALA A 62 -6.99 3.83 -1.08
CA ALA A 62 -7.43 3.01 -2.20
C ALA A 62 -8.93 3.15 -2.45
N TYR A 63 -9.72 3.24 -1.37
CA TYR A 63 -11.16 3.32 -1.50
C TYR A 63 -11.66 4.74 -1.80
N GLU A 64 -10.76 5.72 -1.85
CA GLU A 64 -11.05 7.04 -2.43
C GLU A 64 -11.02 7.00 -3.96
N TYR A 65 -10.36 6.00 -4.55
CA TYR A 65 -10.36 5.81 -6.00
C TYR A 65 -11.73 5.31 -6.44
N PRO A 66 -12.21 5.73 -7.63
CA PRO A 66 -13.45 5.16 -8.14
C PRO A 66 -13.29 3.68 -8.50
N LEU A 67 -14.40 2.97 -8.48
CA LEU A 67 -14.48 1.64 -9.05
C LEU A 67 -14.68 1.80 -10.54
N TYR A 68 -13.61 1.61 -11.30
CA TYR A 68 -13.66 1.81 -12.75
C TYR A 68 -14.43 0.68 -13.41
N SER A 69 -15.02 0.98 -14.57
CA SER A 69 -15.83 0.00 -15.30
C SER A 69 -15.01 -0.79 -16.33
N SER A 70 -13.96 -0.19 -16.88
CA SER A 70 -13.14 -0.88 -17.88
C SER A 70 -11.94 -1.58 -17.23
N ASP A 71 -11.55 -2.72 -17.80
CA ASP A 71 -10.38 -3.44 -17.31
C ASP A 71 -9.11 -2.61 -17.47
N GLU A 72 -9.03 -1.84 -18.55
CA GLU A 72 -7.88 -0.98 -18.80
C GLU A 72 -7.70 0.05 -17.69
N ASP A 73 -8.79 0.72 -17.31
CA ASP A 73 -8.73 1.75 -16.26
C ASP A 73 -8.45 1.13 -14.90
N LYS A 74 -8.99 -0.07 -14.65
CA LYS A 74 -8.68 -0.81 -13.41
C LYS A 74 -7.19 -1.12 -13.31
N LEU A 75 -6.59 -1.60 -14.38
CA LEU A 75 -5.17 -1.93 -14.41
C LEU A 75 -4.30 -0.69 -14.24
N LYS A 76 -4.69 0.43 -14.84
CA LYS A 76 -3.98 1.70 -14.67
C LYS A 76 -4.01 2.16 -13.22
N ALA A 77 -5.16 2.06 -12.57
CA ALA A 77 -5.28 2.43 -11.16
C ALA A 77 -4.40 1.56 -10.28
N ILE A 78 -4.38 0.25 -10.52
CA ILE A 78 -3.57 -0.70 -9.76
C ILE A 78 -2.08 -0.37 -9.92
N GLY A 79 -1.62 -0.16 -11.15
CA GLY A 79 -0.22 0.16 -11.42
C GLY A 79 0.21 1.48 -10.81
N LYS A 80 -0.62 2.51 -10.95
CA LYS A 80 -0.36 3.83 -10.38
C LYS A 80 -0.27 3.77 -8.87
N PHE A 81 -1.21 3.10 -8.23
CA PHE A 81 -1.26 2.99 -6.78
C PHE A 81 -0.05 2.23 -6.23
N HIS A 82 0.33 1.14 -6.91
CA HIS A 82 1.50 0.36 -6.57
C HIS A 82 2.77 1.22 -6.62
N LEU A 83 2.98 1.93 -7.73
CA LEU A 83 4.16 2.78 -7.91
C LEU A 83 4.20 3.92 -6.89
N LYS A 84 3.08 4.62 -6.72
CA LYS A 84 3.02 5.76 -5.79
C LYS A 84 3.32 5.34 -4.36
N SER A 85 2.80 4.19 -3.93
CA SER A 85 3.07 3.73 -2.57
C SER A 85 4.54 3.41 -2.36
N PHE A 86 5.20 2.82 -3.35
CA PHE A 86 6.63 2.56 -3.26
C PHE A 86 7.41 3.87 -3.17
N LEU A 87 7.10 4.83 -4.03
CA LEU A 87 7.80 6.12 -4.06
C LEU A 87 7.57 6.92 -2.78
N GLU A 88 6.34 6.94 -2.28
CA GLU A 88 6.05 7.63 -1.02
C GLU A 88 6.80 7.00 0.15
N CYS A 89 6.85 5.68 0.19
CA CYS A 89 7.61 4.99 1.22
C CYS A 89 9.09 5.35 1.17
N ARG A 90 9.68 5.34 -0.02
CA ARG A 90 11.09 5.66 -0.21
C ARG A 90 11.39 7.12 0.15
N ASN A 91 10.50 8.03 -0.21
CA ASN A 91 10.73 9.46 -0.06
C ASN A 91 10.37 9.99 1.33
N ARG A 92 9.32 9.45 1.93
CA ARG A 92 8.78 9.97 3.20
C ARG A 92 9.00 9.04 4.38
N GLY A 93 9.11 7.73 4.14
CA GLY A 93 9.20 6.74 5.19
C GLY A 93 7.82 6.26 5.66
N VAL A 94 7.81 5.19 6.44
CA VAL A 94 6.57 4.51 6.87
C VAL A 94 5.75 5.39 7.80
N GLU A 95 6.40 6.20 8.63
CA GLU A 95 5.72 6.97 9.68
C GLU A 95 5.10 8.27 9.19
N GLN A 96 5.45 8.72 7.99
CA GLN A 96 4.92 9.95 7.43
C GLN A 96 3.63 9.67 6.64
N ASP A 97 2.77 10.68 6.54
CA ASP A 97 1.56 10.56 5.73
C ASP A 97 1.90 10.51 4.25
N TRP A 98 1.24 9.62 3.53
CA TRP A 98 1.43 9.45 2.09
C TRP A 98 0.26 10.04 1.32
N ASP A 99 0.55 10.55 0.13
CA ASP A 99 -0.49 10.97 -0.82
C ASP A 99 -0.47 10.01 -2.01
N LEU A 100 -1.44 9.13 -2.07
CA LEU A 100 -1.54 8.10 -3.11
C LEU A 100 -2.57 8.43 -4.19
N ARG A 101 -3.11 9.65 -4.18
CA ARG A 101 -4.11 10.09 -5.15
C ARG A 101 -3.53 10.44 -6.51
#